data_135529902be9e284d9618ba484953eae
#
_entry.id   135529902be9e284d9618ba484953eae
#
_cell.length_a   1.000
_cell.length_b   1.000
_cell.length_c   1.000
_cell.angle_alpha   90.00
_cell.angle_beta   90.00
_cell.angle_gamma   90.00
#
_symmetry.space_group_name_H-M   'P 1'
#
loop_
_entity.id
_entity.type
_entity.pdbx_description
1 polymer ?
#
loop_
_entity_poly.entity_id
_entity_poly.type
_entity_poly.pdbx_seq_one_letter_code
_entity_poly.pdbx_strand_id
1 'polypeptide(L)'
;LLRGAGGVQGLRADGGGVGVDHTDGVEALQPRATITQYLPIFVAKQAREQLMTVAQAEGRVAKQVPEILFVCVHNAGRSQMAAAYTRTLSGGAVEVRSAGSAPADTINPAVREAMLEEGIDLSAETPKILTTEAVEASDVVITMGCGDACPIFPGKRYEDWELADPADQGIEAVRPIRDEIKRRVSALISELLEPES
;
A
#
# COMPACT_ATOMS: atom_id res chain seq x y z
N LEU A 1 48.65 14.31 56.40
CA LEU A 1 47.38 14.11 57.10
C LEU A 1 46.32 13.72 56.10
N LEU A 2 45.80 12.43 56.26
CA LEU A 2 44.46 11.91 55.91
C LEU A 2 44.08 11.77 54.43
N ARG A 3 44.14 10.55 53.93
CA ARG A 3 43.08 9.52 53.72
C ARG A 3 41.89 9.96 52.89
N GLY A 4 41.67 9.24 51.80
CA GLY A 4 40.39 9.15 51.14
C GLY A 4 40.43 8.14 50.03
N ALA A 5 40.04 6.92 50.32
CA ALA A 5 39.80 5.84 49.31
C ALA A 5 38.55 6.17 48.53
N GLY A 6 38.57 5.96 47.23
CA GLY A 6 37.42 6.09 46.35
C GLY A 6 37.41 4.99 45.29
N GLY A 7 36.47 4.13 45.40
CA GLY A 7 36.34 2.86 44.70
C GLY A 7 36.19 2.96 43.19
N VAL A 8 36.72 1.97 42.56
CA VAL A 8 36.54 1.62 41.13
C VAL A 8 35.13 1.05 40.96
N GLN A 9 34.24 1.81 40.33
CA GLN A 9 32.95 1.27 39.91
C GLN A 9 33.07 0.72 38.48
N GLY A 10 32.76 -0.56 38.38
CA GLY A 10 32.84 -1.32 37.14
C GLY A 10 31.87 -0.80 36.08
N LEU A 11 32.39 -0.67 34.88
CA LEU A 11 31.56 -0.53 33.66
C LEU A 11 30.76 -1.83 33.46
N ARG A 12 29.47 -1.74 33.59
CA ARG A 12 28.55 -2.74 33.02
C ARG A 12 28.41 -2.46 31.53
N ALA A 13 28.78 -3.41 30.71
CA ALA A 13 28.43 -3.45 29.32
C ALA A 13 26.93 -3.77 29.21
N ASP A 14 26.13 -2.76 28.93
CA ASP A 14 24.75 -2.95 28.55
C ASP A 14 24.73 -3.41 27.10
N GLY A 15 24.48 -4.71 26.93
CA GLY A 15 24.15 -5.32 25.65
C GLY A 15 22.80 -4.79 25.17
N GLY A 16 22.82 -3.74 24.34
CA GLY A 16 21.66 -3.27 23.60
C GLY A 16 21.22 -4.30 22.58
N GLY A 17 20.43 -5.28 23.00
CA GLY A 17 19.66 -6.09 22.06
C GLY A 17 18.65 -5.18 21.40
N VAL A 18 18.73 -5.01 20.07
CA VAL A 18 17.69 -4.39 19.25
C VAL A 18 16.52 -5.40 19.24
N GLY A 19 15.69 -5.31 20.27
CA GLY A 19 14.41 -5.99 20.28
C GLY A 19 13.51 -5.32 19.25
N VAL A 20 13.25 -5.98 18.14
CA VAL A 20 12.16 -5.58 17.24
C VAL A 20 10.87 -5.80 18.02
N ASP A 21 10.30 -4.70 18.50
CA ASP A 21 9.06 -4.74 19.25
C ASP A 21 7.91 -5.03 18.29
N HIS A 22 7.42 -6.26 18.29
CA HIS A 22 6.28 -6.70 17.49
C HIS A 22 4.94 -6.10 17.94
N THR A 23 4.96 -5.25 18.99
CA THR A 23 3.75 -4.64 19.54
C THR A 23 3.28 -3.40 18.77
N ASP A 24 4.19 -2.69 18.11
CA ASP A 24 3.88 -1.45 17.38
C ASP A 24 2.84 -1.65 16.26
N GLY A 25 2.87 -2.81 15.58
CA GLY A 25 1.90 -3.14 14.53
C GLY A 25 0.48 -3.36 15.06
N VAL A 26 0.36 -3.89 16.27
CA VAL A 26 -0.95 -4.18 16.88
C VAL A 26 -1.58 -2.90 17.43
N GLU A 27 -0.79 -2.03 18.06
CA GLU A 27 -1.28 -0.74 18.57
C GLU A 27 -1.74 0.19 17.45
N ALA A 28 -1.04 0.20 16.33
CA ALA A 28 -1.42 1.03 15.19
C ALA A 28 -2.76 0.61 14.53
N LEU A 29 -3.15 -0.67 14.64
CA LEU A 29 -4.37 -1.20 14.04
C LEU A 29 -5.57 -1.25 15.00
N GLN A 30 -5.33 -1.32 16.32
CA GLN A 30 -6.39 -1.41 17.32
C GLN A 30 -7.45 -0.30 17.20
N PRO A 31 -7.10 0.98 17.00
CA PRO A 31 -8.11 2.04 16.86
C PRO A 31 -8.96 1.92 15.59
N ARG A 32 -8.50 1.15 14.60
CA ARG A 32 -9.13 1.00 13.27
C ARG A 32 -9.93 -0.30 13.10
N ALA A 33 -9.73 -1.25 13.98
CA ALA A 33 -10.40 -2.55 13.89
C ALA A 33 -11.75 -2.52 14.60
N THR A 34 -12.83 -2.74 13.85
CA THR A 34 -14.20 -2.84 14.40
C THR A 34 -14.42 -4.16 15.14
N ILE A 35 -13.66 -5.21 14.79
CA ILE A 35 -13.77 -6.55 15.36
C ILE A 35 -12.37 -7.04 15.74
N THR A 36 -12.03 -6.95 17.02
CA THR A 36 -10.69 -7.30 17.56
C THR A 36 -10.27 -8.76 17.33
N GLN A 37 -11.21 -9.68 17.20
CA GLN A 37 -10.89 -11.10 16.94
C GLN A 37 -10.21 -11.35 15.60
N TYR A 38 -10.38 -10.47 14.61
CA TYR A 38 -9.74 -10.56 13.30
C TYR A 38 -8.45 -9.76 13.19
N LEU A 39 -8.11 -8.96 14.22
CA LEU A 39 -6.92 -8.12 14.23
C LEU A 39 -5.62 -8.91 13.92
N PRO A 40 -5.37 -10.10 14.48
CA PRO A 40 -4.17 -10.88 14.16
C PRO A 40 -4.06 -11.25 12.68
N ILE A 41 -5.19 -11.50 12.01
CA ILE A 41 -5.21 -11.84 10.58
C ILE A 41 -4.85 -10.62 9.73
N PHE A 42 -5.38 -9.44 10.08
CA PHE A 42 -5.04 -8.19 9.38
C PHE A 42 -3.59 -7.80 9.57
N VAL A 43 -3.07 -7.92 10.80
CA VAL A 43 -1.64 -7.66 11.11
C VAL A 43 -0.75 -8.62 10.32
N ALA A 44 -1.06 -9.90 10.29
CA ALA A 44 -0.29 -10.89 9.56
C ALA A 44 -0.30 -10.64 8.04
N LYS A 45 -1.46 -10.28 7.47
CA LYS A 45 -1.59 -9.90 6.05
C LYS A 45 -0.70 -8.70 5.74
N GLN A 46 -0.81 -7.62 6.52
CA GLN A 46 -0.05 -6.40 6.32
C GLN A 46 1.46 -6.61 6.48
N ALA A 47 1.87 -7.34 7.51
CA ALA A 47 3.28 -7.68 7.73
C ALA A 47 3.85 -8.51 6.57
N ARG A 48 3.10 -9.48 6.07
CA ARG A 48 3.52 -10.29 4.93
C ARG A 48 3.68 -9.43 3.66
N GLU A 49 2.71 -8.55 3.38
CA GLU A 49 2.80 -7.64 2.23
C GLU A 49 4.03 -6.74 2.32
N GLN A 50 4.33 -6.19 3.50
CA GLN A 50 5.51 -5.36 3.72
C GLN A 50 6.81 -6.14 3.53
N LEU A 51 6.93 -7.34 4.11
CA LEU A 51 8.11 -8.19 3.97
C LEU A 51 8.35 -8.59 2.51
N MET A 52 7.31 -8.94 1.77
CA MET A 52 7.41 -9.24 0.34
C MET A 52 7.88 -8.03 -0.46
N THR A 53 7.35 -6.83 -0.15
CA THR A 53 7.74 -5.58 -0.79
C THR A 53 9.23 -5.31 -0.63
N VAL A 54 9.74 -5.42 0.59
CA VAL A 54 11.17 -5.22 0.89
C VAL A 54 12.02 -6.28 0.18
N ALA A 55 11.61 -7.55 0.24
CA ALA A 55 12.36 -8.64 -0.39
C ALA A 55 12.43 -8.51 -1.92
N GLN A 56 11.39 -7.98 -2.56
CA GLN A 56 11.36 -7.71 -4.00
C GLN A 56 12.22 -6.48 -4.36
N ALA A 57 12.12 -5.39 -3.58
CA ALA A 57 12.94 -4.20 -3.76
C ALA A 57 14.45 -4.52 -3.65
N GLU A 58 14.83 -5.40 -2.72
CA GLU A 58 16.21 -5.86 -2.54
C GLU A 58 16.64 -6.97 -3.52
N GLY A 59 15.76 -7.38 -4.45
CA GLY A 59 16.05 -8.43 -5.43
C GLY A 59 16.21 -9.84 -4.83
N ARG A 60 15.79 -10.05 -3.58
CA ARG A 60 15.89 -11.38 -2.90
C ARG A 60 14.82 -12.36 -3.39
N VAL A 61 13.71 -11.83 -3.89
CA VAL A 61 12.61 -12.62 -4.45
C VAL A 61 12.38 -12.20 -5.88
N ALA A 62 12.51 -13.15 -6.80
CA ALA A 62 12.21 -12.88 -8.22
C ALA A 62 10.70 -12.68 -8.42
N LYS A 63 10.35 -11.69 -9.22
CA LYS A 63 8.96 -11.48 -9.66
C LYS A 63 8.60 -12.56 -10.67
N GLN A 64 7.40 -13.08 -10.54
CA GLN A 64 6.85 -14.07 -11.49
C GLN A 64 5.88 -13.46 -12.48
N VAL A 65 5.31 -12.31 -12.13
CA VAL A 65 4.33 -11.56 -12.91
C VAL A 65 4.64 -10.05 -12.82
N PRO A 66 4.19 -9.25 -13.79
CA PRO A 66 4.30 -7.79 -13.68
C PRO A 66 3.61 -7.25 -12.44
N GLU A 67 4.18 -6.23 -11.84
CA GLU A 67 3.66 -5.60 -10.62
C GLU A 67 3.32 -4.13 -10.88
N ILE A 68 2.07 -3.73 -10.56
CA ILE A 68 1.56 -2.38 -10.69
C ILE A 68 1.37 -1.75 -9.31
N LEU A 69 1.83 -0.51 -9.15
CA LEU A 69 1.54 0.33 -8.00
C LEU A 69 0.63 1.48 -8.40
N PHE A 70 -0.54 1.57 -7.78
CA PHE A 70 -1.44 2.71 -7.91
C PHE A 70 -1.26 3.67 -6.74
N VAL A 71 -1.01 4.95 -7.03
CA VAL A 71 -0.75 5.99 -6.03
C VAL A 71 -1.76 7.13 -6.18
N CYS A 72 -2.40 7.53 -5.09
CA CYS A 72 -3.14 8.77 -4.99
C CYS A 72 -2.83 9.46 -3.66
N VAL A 73 -3.47 10.58 -3.34
CA VAL A 73 -3.18 11.28 -2.06
C VAL A 73 -3.60 10.42 -0.87
N HIS A 74 -4.87 10.02 -0.78
CA HIS A 74 -5.44 9.46 0.44
C HIS A 74 -5.47 7.92 0.48
N ASN A 75 -5.20 7.23 -0.64
CA ASN A 75 -5.39 5.77 -0.76
C ASN A 75 -6.76 5.28 -0.24
N ALA A 76 -7.77 6.12 -0.37
CA ALA A 76 -9.12 5.86 0.13
C ALA A 76 -10.20 5.83 -0.97
N GLY A 77 -9.80 6.07 -2.22
CA GLY A 77 -10.70 6.13 -3.37
C GLY A 77 -10.03 5.57 -4.63
N ARG A 78 -9.49 6.45 -5.49
CA ARG A 78 -8.98 6.12 -6.84
C ARG A 78 -8.03 4.92 -6.87
N SER A 79 -6.95 4.93 -6.10
CA SER A 79 -5.96 3.87 -6.08
C SER A 79 -6.50 2.55 -5.52
N GLN A 80 -7.46 2.59 -4.60
CA GLN A 80 -8.14 1.40 -4.09
C GLN A 80 -9.06 0.77 -5.14
N MET A 81 -9.84 1.58 -5.87
CA MET A 81 -10.67 1.11 -6.98
C MET A 81 -9.80 0.47 -8.07
N ALA A 82 -8.72 1.15 -8.47
CA ALA A 82 -7.81 0.64 -9.50
C ALA A 82 -7.16 -0.69 -9.09
N ALA A 83 -6.65 -0.79 -7.87
CA ALA A 83 -6.08 -2.02 -7.36
C ALA A 83 -7.10 -3.17 -7.28
N ALA A 84 -8.32 -2.89 -6.86
CA ALA A 84 -9.38 -3.88 -6.78
C ALA A 84 -9.79 -4.41 -8.17
N TYR A 85 -9.95 -3.53 -9.15
CA TYR A 85 -10.21 -3.95 -10.53
C TYR A 85 -9.05 -4.74 -11.13
N THR A 86 -7.80 -4.33 -10.87
CA THR A 86 -6.64 -5.08 -11.37
C THR A 86 -6.62 -6.50 -10.81
N ARG A 87 -6.85 -6.70 -9.51
CA ARG A 87 -6.93 -8.05 -8.91
C ARG A 87 -8.05 -8.89 -9.55
N THR A 88 -9.23 -8.28 -9.73
CA THR A 88 -10.40 -8.98 -10.26
C THR A 88 -10.25 -9.34 -11.73
N LEU A 89 -9.76 -8.39 -12.55
CA LEU A 89 -9.72 -8.55 -14.00
C LEU A 89 -8.50 -9.34 -14.49
N SER A 90 -7.35 -9.25 -13.80
CA SER A 90 -6.15 -9.98 -14.20
C SER A 90 -6.16 -11.46 -13.80
N GLY A 91 -7.06 -11.87 -12.89
CA GLY A 91 -7.11 -13.25 -12.41
C GLY A 91 -5.79 -13.75 -11.80
N GLY A 92 -4.93 -12.85 -11.30
CA GLY A 92 -3.63 -13.16 -10.74
C GLY A 92 -2.45 -13.11 -11.72
N ALA A 93 -2.70 -12.75 -12.99
CA ALA A 93 -1.64 -12.56 -13.99
C ALA A 93 -0.82 -11.27 -13.77
N VAL A 94 -1.29 -10.38 -12.89
CA VAL A 94 -0.62 -9.14 -12.49
C VAL A 94 -0.69 -9.01 -10.97
N GLU A 95 0.42 -8.73 -10.33
CA GLU A 95 0.47 -8.34 -8.92
C GLU A 95 0.14 -6.86 -8.80
N VAL A 96 -0.57 -6.46 -7.72
CA VAL A 96 -0.99 -5.07 -7.58
C VAL A 96 -0.87 -4.58 -6.15
N ARG A 97 -0.34 -3.36 -6.02
CA ARG A 97 -0.29 -2.59 -4.78
C ARG A 97 -1.03 -1.27 -4.92
N SER A 98 -1.43 -0.70 -3.80
CA SER A 98 -1.94 0.67 -3.73
C SER A 98 -1.37 1.40 -2.53
N ALA A 99 -1.13 2.70 -2.69
CA ALA A 99 -0.58 3.54 -1.63
C ALA A 99 -1.07 4.99 -1.73
N GLY A 100 -0.88 5.76 -0.67
CA GLY A 100 -1.18 7.19 -0.61
C GLY A 100 -0.03 7.99 -0.04
N SER A 101 0.19 9.19 -0.54
CA SER A 101 1.17 10.13 0.01
C SER A 101 0.77 10.67 1.38
N ALA A 102 -0.55 10.77 1.64
CA ALA A 102 -1.16 11.14 2.92
C ALA A 102 -2.41 10.27 3.15
N PRO A 103 -2.24 8.99 3.53
CA PRO A 103 -3.35 8.05 3.61
C PRO A 103 -4.39 8.47 4.64
N ALA A 104 -5.67 8.30 4.28
CA ALA A 104 -6.79 8.49 5.19
C ALA A 104 -6.89 7.34 6.20
N ASP A 105 -7.72 7.50 7.21
CA ASP A 105 -7.94 6.44 8.21
C ASP A 105 -8.76 5.26 7.65
N THR A 106 -9.69 5.55 6.75
CA THR A 106 -10.59 4.54 6.17
C THR A 106 -10.84 4.79 4.69
N ILE A 107 -11.28 3.75 3.98
CA ILE A 107 -11.74 3.90 2.59
C ILE A 107 -13.05 4.69 2.60
N ASN A 108 -13.20 5.61 1.63
CA ASN A 108 -14.39 6.42 1.42
C ASN A 108 -15.64 5.51 1.33
N PRO A 109 -16.67 5.74 2.15
CA PRO A 109 -17.88 4.93 2.15
C PRO A 109 -18.59 4.87 0.79
N ALA A 110 -18.68 5.99 0.06
CA ALA A 110 -19.29 6.02 -1.28
C ALA A 110 -18.48 5.20 -2.30
N VAL A 111 -17.16 5.14 -2.15
CA VAL A 111 -16.29 4.27 -2.97
C VAL A 111 -16.53 2.80 -2.65
N ARG A 112 -16.66 2.43 -1.37
CA ARG A 112 -16.99 1.05 -0.97
C ARG A 112 -18.32 0.61 -1.54
N GLU A 113 -19.34 1.47 -1.44
CA GLU A 113 -20.68 1.22 -1.97
C GLU A 113 -20.64 1.06 -3.49
N ALA A 114 -19.99 1.97 -4.21
CA ALA A 114 -19.86 1.91 -5.66
C ALA A 114 -19.13 0.65 -6.15
N MET A 115 -18.10 0.18 -5.42
CA MET A 115 -17.40 -1.07 -5.77
C MET A 115 -18.24 -2.31 -5.45
N LEU A 116 -19.02 -2.25 -4.39
CA LEU A 116 -19.93 -3.35 -4.03
C LEU A 116 -21.03 -3.56 -5.09
N GLU A 117 -21.50 -2.51 -5.77
CA GLU A 117 -22.40 -2.61 -6.92
C GLU A 117 -21.83 -3.48 -8.05
N GLU A 118 -20.49 -3.49 -8.20
CA GLU A 118 -19.76 -4.33 -9.17
C GLU A 118 -19.37 -5.71 -8.59
N GLY A 119 -19.84 -6.05 -7.39
CA GLY A 119 -19.53 -7.30 -6.70
C GLY A 119 -18.12 -7.33 -6.09
N ILE A 120 -17.46 -6.18 -5.96
CA ILE A 120 -16.10 -6.08 -5.40
C ILE A 120 -16.18 -5.49 -3.99
N ASP A 121 -15.86 -6.30 -2.98
CA ASP A 121 -15.87 -5.89 -1.57
C ASP A 121 -14.50 -5.35 -1.13
N LEU A 122 -14.49 -4.09 -0.68
CA LEU A 122 -13.31 -3.41 -0.12
C LEU A 122 -13.26 -3.44 1.41
N SER A 123 -14.09 -4.24 2.07
CA SER A 123 -14.17 -4.26 3.56
C SER A 123 -12.88 -4.69 4.24
N ALA A 124 -12.09 -5.53 3.58
CA ALA A 124 -10.79 -6.02 4.07
C ALA A 124 -9.60 -5.13 3.66
N GLU A 125 -9.85 -4.07 2.89
CA GLU A 125 -8.79 -3.16 2.46
C GLU A 125 -8.66 -1.97 3.42
N THR A 126 -7.42 -1.49 3.58
CA THR A 126 -7.09 -0.32 4.40
C THR A 126 -6.17 0.61 3.61
N PRO A 127 -6.26 1.94 3.83
CA PRO A 127 -5.30 2.88 3.26
C PRO A 127 -3.88 2.57 3.76
N LYS A 128 -2.90 2.69 2.85
CA LYS A 128 -1.47 2.40 3.09
C LYS A 128 -0.62 3.59 2.70
N ILE A 129 0.43 3.85 3.48
CA ILE A 129 1.41 4.88 3.16
C ILE A 129 2.25 4.48 1.94
N LEU A 130 2.57 5.45 1.09
CA LEU A 130 3.54 5.28 0.02
C LEU A 130 4.94 5.15 0.63
N THR A 131 5.65 4.08 0.26
CA THR A 131 7.04 3.86 0.65
C THR A 131 7.95 3.75 -0.57
N THR A 132 9.23 4.04 -0.39
CA THR A 132 10.25 3.89 -1.43
C THR A 132 10.30 2.46 -1.95
N GLU A 133 10.24 1.48 -1.05
CA GLU A 133 10.29 0.04 -1.37
C GLU A 133 9.08 -0.39 -2.22
N ALA A 134 7.90 0.20 -1.98
CA ALA A 134 6.71 -0.08 -2.80
C ALA A 134 6.91 0.39 -4.25
N VAL A 135 7.56 1.54 -4.45
CA VAL A 135 7.91 2.03 -5.79
C VAL A 135 9.01 1.17 -6.41
N GLU A 136 10.07 0.85 -5.65
CA GLU A 136 11.17 0.01 -6.12
C GLU A 136 10.73 -1.40 -6.50
N ALA A 137 9.78 -1.96 -5.75
CA ALA A 137 9.24 -3.30 -6.05
C ALA A 137 8.36 -3.33 -7.31
N SER A 138 7.80 -2.20 -7.76
CA SER A 138 6.84 -2.17 -8.87
C SER A 138 7.51 -2.02 -10.23
N ASP A 139 6.90 -2.51 -11.30
CA ASP A 139 7.34 -2.34 -12.69
C ASP A 139 6.65 -1.15 -13.34
N VAL A 140 5.37 -0.97 -13.01
CA VAL A 140 4.53 0.13 -13.48
C VAL A 140 4.00 0.90 -12.29
N VAL A 141 4.12 2.22 -12.33
CA VAL A 141 3.62 3.14 -11.29
C VAL A 141 2.62 4.08 -11.92
N ILE A 142 1.39 4.03 -11.43
CA ILE A 142 0.28 4.89 -11.91
C ILE A 142 -0.04 5.89 -10.81
N THR A 143 0.19 7.18 -11.09
CA THR A 143 -0.18 8.28 -10.20
C THR A 143 -1.56 8.82 -10.54
N MET A 144 -2.28 9.29 -9.52
CA MET A 144 -3.64 9.80 -9.65
C MET A 144 -3.81 11.06 -8.78
N GLY A 145 -3.13 12.13 -9.19
CA GLY A 145 -3.21 13.42 -8.48
C GLY A 145 -2.43 13.46 -7.16
N CYS A 146 -1.35 12.69 -7.02
CA CYS A 146 -0.44 12.78 -5.87
C CYS A 146 0.71 13.78 -6.10
N GLY A 147 0.77 14.46 -7.26
CA GLY A 147 1.82 15.41 -7.59
C GLY A 147 3.22 14.79 -7.52
N ASP A 148 4.20 15.58 -7.05
CA ASP A 148 5.62 15.18 -6.97
C ASP A 148 5.96 14.26 -5.77
N ALA A 149 4.95 13.75 -5.06
CA ALA A 149 5.17 12.92 -3.86
C ALA A 149 5.69 11.49 -4.17
N CYS A 150 5.62 11.06 -5.43
CA CYS A 150 6.09 9.74 -5.84
C CYS A 150 7.55 9.80 -6.29
N PRO A 151 8.48 9.06 -5.65
CA PRO A 151 9.86 9.02 -6.09
C PRO A 151 9.98 8.34 -7.46
N ILE A 152 10.93 8.83 -8.30
CA ILE A 152 11.16 8.31 -9.65
C ILE A 152 12.44 7.49 -9.66
N PHE A 153 12.32 6.22 -10.06
CA PHE A 153 13.44 5.30 -10.23
C PHE A 153 13.63 4.94 -11.72
N PRO A 154 14.86 4.82 -12.21
CA PRO A 154 15.14 4.38 -13.57
C PRO A 154 14.61 2.98 -13.88
N GLY A 155 14.24 2.74 -15.12
CA GLY A 155 13.82 1.41 -15.60
C GLY A 155 12.39 1.01 -15.25
N LYS A 156 11.56 1.93 -14.77
CA LYS A 156 10.15 1.72 -14.48
C LYS A 156 9.27 2.54 -15.41
N ARG A 157 8.08 2.04 -15.70
CA ARG A 157 7.05 2.78 -16.44
C ARG A 157 6.27 3.64 -15.46
N TYR A 158 6.11 4.92 -15.77
CA TYR A 158 5.28 5.86 -15.01
C TYR A 158 4.17 6.41 -15.90
N GLU A 159 2.97 6.46 -15.35
CA GLU A 159 1.83 7.13 -15.96
C GLU A 159 1.12 8.00 -14.91
N ASP A 160 0.57 9.13 -15.35
CA ASP A 160 -0.32 9.94 -14.53
C ASP A 160 -1.73 9.86 -15.11
N TRP A 161 -2.68 9.41 -14.30
CA TRP A 161 -4.08 9.34 -14.67
C TRP A 161 -4.83 10.53 -14.08
N GLU A 162 -5.09 11.51 -14.91
CA GLU A 162 -5.97 12.60 -14.53
C GLU A 162 -7.40 12.08 -14.32
N LEU A 163 -7.85 12.12 -13.08
CA LEU A 163 -9.16 11.63 -12.63
C LEU A 163 -9.74 12.61 -11.62
N ALA A 164 -11.06 12.80 -11.66
CA ALA A 164 -11.77 13.54 -10.61
C ALA A 164 -11.55 12.89 -9.23
N ASP A 165 -11.58 13.71 -8.18
CA ASP A 165 -11.41 13.21 -6.81
C ASP A 165 -12.76 12.78 -6.23
N PRO A 166 -12.91 11.53 -5.77
CA PRO A 166 -14.12 11.06 -5.09
C PRO A 166 -14.23 11.51 -3.62
N ALA A 167 -13.23 12.24 -3.10
CA ALA A 167 -13.28 12.77 -1.73
C ALA A 167 -14.49 13.69 -1.55
N ASP A 168 -15.22 13.52 -0.44
CA ASP A 168 -16.41 14.29 -0.09
C ASP A 168 -17.54 14.27 -1.13
N GLN A 169 -17.49 13.32 -2.07
CA GLN A 169 -18.53 13.15 -3.09
C GLN A 169 -19.51 12.03 -2.72
N GLY A 170 -20.76 12.18 -3.16
CA GLY A 170 -21.75 11.12 -3.10
C GLY A 170 -21.52 10.05 -4.17
N ILE A 171 -22.19 8.91 -4.02
CA ILE A 171 -22.06 7.75 -4.90
C ILE A 171 -22.30 8.07 -6.38
N GLU A 172 -23.21 8.99 -6.69
CA GLU A 172 -23.51 9.41 -8.08
C GLU A 172 -22.31 10.02 -8.78
N ALA A 173 -21.47 10.76 -8.04
CA ALA A 173 -20.24 11.34 -8.57
C ALA A 173 -19.09 10.31 -8.61
N VAL A 174 -19.14 9.31 -7.74
CA VAL A 174 -18.10 8.24 -7.68
C VAL A 174 -18.25 7.25 -8.83
N ARG A 175 -19.48 6.90 -9.25
CA ARG A 175 -19.72 5.93 -10.32
C ARG A 175 -18.98 6.24 -11.63
N PRO A 176 -19.05 7.46 -12.21
CA PRO A 176 -18.31 7.75 -13.44
C PRO A 176 -16.78 7.68 -13.25
N ILE A 177 -16.26 8.03 -12.06
CA ILE A 177 -14.83 7.90 -11.75
C ILE A 177 -14.45 6.42 -11.71
N ARG A 178 -15.25 5.59 -11.05
CA ARG A 178 -15.10 4.13 -11.00
C ARG A 178 -15.06 3.52 -12.40
N ASP A 179 -16.03 3.87 -13.24
CA ASP A 179 -16.16 3.32 -14.58
C ASP A 179 -14.98 3.69 -15.49
N GLU A 180 -14.49 4.93 -15.37
CA GLU A 180 -13.29 5.37 -16.08
C GLU A 180 -12.04 4.63 -15.58
N ILE A 181 -11.89 4.42 -14.27
CA ILE A 181 -10.80 3.62 -13.71
C ILE A 181 -10.86 2.18 -14.23
N LYS A 182 -12.04 1.56 -14.24
CA LYS A 182 -12.24 0.21 -14.78
C LYS A 182 -11.78 0.11 -16.23
N ARG A 183 -12.15 1.08 -17.06
CA ARG A 183 -11.76 1.16 -18.46
C ARG A 183 -10.23 1.24 -18.63
N ARG A 184 -9.57 2.14 -17.88
CA ARG A 184 -8.10 2.31 -17.93
C ARG A 184 -7.37 1.08 -17.44
N VAL A 185 -7.80 0.48 -16.32
CA VAL A 185 -7.23 -0.76 -15.78
C VAL A 185 -7.36 -1.90 -16.80
N SER A 186 -8.52 -2.04 -17.45
CA SER A 186 -8.71 -3.08 -18.47
C SER A 186 -7.74 -2.93 -19.64
N ALA A 187 -7.54 -1.69 -20.13
CA ALA A 187 -6.59 -1.41 -21.19
C ALA A 187 -5.14 -1.71 -20.76
N LEU A 188 -4.74 -1.27 -19.57
CA LEU A 188 -3.41 -1.51 -19.02
C LEU A 188 -3.10 -3.00 -18.85
N ILE A 189 -4.04 -3.78 -18.33
CA ILE A 189 -3.87 -5.23 -18.17
C ILE A 189 -3.70 -5.89 -19.56
N SER A 190 -4.53 -5.53 -20.55
CA SER A 190 -4.41 -6.08 -21.90
C SER A 190 -3.03 -5.79 -22.50
N GLU A 191 -2.55 -4.56 -22.36
CA GLU A 191 -1.22 -4.16 -22.84
C GLU A 191 -0.08 -4.93 -22.16
N LEU A 192 -0.16 -5.11 -20.83
CA LEU A 192 0.90 -5.80 -20.07
C LEU A 192 0.94 -7.31 -20.31
N LEU A 193 -0.18 -7.90 -20.70
CA LEU A 193 -0.29 -9.34 -20.94
C LEU A 193 -0.21 -9.72 -22.42
N GLU A 194 -0.20 -8.74 -23.34
CA GLU A 194 0.09 -9.01 -24.75
C GLU A 194 1.57 -9.43 -24.90
N PRO A 195 1.86 -10.55 -25.56
CA PRO A 195 3.24 -10.94 -25.82
C PRO A 195 3.90 -9.89 -26.73
N GLU A 196 5.10 -9.44 -26.35
CA GLU A 196 5.93 -8.59 -27.21
C GLU A 196 6.12 -9.27 -28.58
N SER A 197 5.65 -8.60 -29.63
CA SER A 197 5.65 -9.12 -31.02
C SER A 197 7.02 -8.98 -31.66
#